data_5c9a825bf15ab0ead593ed08b12608e6
#
_entry.id   5c9a825bf15ab0ead593ed08b12608e6
#
_cell.length_a   1.000
_cell.length_b   1.000
_cell.length_c   1.000
_cell.angle_alpha   90.00
_cell.angle_beta   90.00
_cell.angle_gamma   90.00
#
_symmetry.space_group_name_H-M   'P 1'
#
loop_
_entity.id
_entity.type
_entity.pdbx_description
1 polymer ?
#
loop_
_entity_poly.entity_id
_entity_poly.type
_entity_poly.pdbx_seq_one_letter_code
_entity_poly.pdbx_strand_id
1 'polypeptide(L)'
;MTKDQFQQAANIGAGLAARWFPHIEATFKEFGITSAVDQTMFIAQFGHESAGFTQVVESFNYSVAGLQSTFGKRLSKDQCAMLGRQRGESVVPVNRQAAIANLVYSGRMGNKAAGDGWKYRGRGIPQITGLDNYRACSAALKADFVLVPELLERDEYAMRAAGWFWSANKCGQFGADVVAVTKVINGGLNGIDDRKARFEIARKALA
;
A
#
# COMPACT_ATOMS: atom_id res chain seq x y z
N MET A 1 -12.88 18.06 -6.17
CA MET A 1 -12.61 17.15 -7.32
C MET A 1 -13.88 16.37 -7.64
N THR A 2 -14.23 16.22 -8.93
CA THR A 2 -15.35 15.35 -9.36
C THR A 2 -14.87 13.90 -9.56
N LYS A 3 -15.83 12.96 -9.69
CA LYS A 3 -15.49 11.56 -9.99
C LYS A 3 -14.73 11.41 -11.32
N ASP A 4 -15.12 12.18 -12.33
CA ASP A 4 -14.48 12.12 -13.66
C ASP A 4 -13.06 12.71 -13.61
N GLN A 5 -12.85 13.77 -12.84
CA GLN A 5 -11.51 14.29 -12.56
C GLN A 5 -10.66 13.25 -11.82
N PHE A 6 -11.22 12.56 -10.81
CA PHE A 6 -10.50 11.48 -10.13
C PHE A 6 -10.14 10.33 -11.08
N GLN A 7 -11.08 9.91 -11.93
CA GLN A 7 -10.84 8.88 -12.94
C GLN A 7 -9.66 9.22 -13.83
N GLN A 8 -9.64 10.45 -14.34
CA GLN A 8 -8.55 10.95 -15.19
C GLN A 8 -7.25 11.11 -14.43
N ALA A 9 -7.28 11.69 -13.22
CA ALA A 9 -6.12 11.91 -12.38
C ALA A 9 -5.44 10.60 -11.97
N ALA A 10 -6.21 9.59 -11.62
CA ALA A 10 -5.72 8.28 -11.23
C ALA A 10 -5.35 7.40 -12.44
N ASN A 11 -5.78 7.80 -13.65
CA ASN A 11 -5.65 7.04 -14.89
C ASN A 11 -6.19 5.61 -14.76
N ILE A 12 -7.45 5.49 -14.33
CA ILE A 12 -8.13 4.23 -14.05
C ILE A 12 -9.45 4.12 -14.81
N GLY A 13 -9.96 2.89 -14.94
CA GLY A 13 -11.25 2.65 -15.57
C GLY A 13 -12.42 3.13 -14.71
N ALA A 14 -13.58 3.39 -15.36
CA ALA A 14 -14.78 3.94 -14.72
C ALA A 14 -15.29 3.11 -13.53
N GLY A 15 -15.18 1.77 -13.59
CA GLY A 15 -15.56 0.88 -12.50
C GLY A 15 -14.73 1.09 -11.23
N LEU A 16 -13.39 1.21 -11.37
CA LEU A 16 -12.50 1.53 -10.25
C LEU A 16 -12.74 2.95 -9.74
N ALA A 17 -12.97 3.91 -10.62
CA ALA A 17 -13.28 5.27 -10.22
C ALA A 17 -14.59 5.33 -9.42
N ALA A 18 -15.62 4.63 -9.84
CA ALA A 18 -16.88 4.55 -9.11
C ALA A 18 -16.74 3.89 -7.74
N ARG A 19 -15.88 2.84 -7.62
CA ARG A 19 -15.57 2.16 -6.37
C ARG A 19 -14.85 3.09 -5.39
N TRP A 20 -13.80 3.77 -5.84
CA TRP A 20 -12.89 4.49 -4.94
C TRP A 20 -13.27 5.95 -4.68
N PHE A 21 -14.03 6.59 -5.58
CA PHE A 21 -14.33 8.01 -5.48
C PHE A 21 -15.02 8.40 -4.15
N PRO A 22 -16.06 7.71 -3.65
CA PRO A 22 -16.68 8.09 -2.39
C PRO A 22 -15.71 7.98 -1.21
N HIS A 23 -14.79 7.03 -1.24
CA HIS A 23 -13.83 6.81 -0.17
C HIS A 23 -12.68 7.84 -0.18
N ILE A 24 -12.17 8.20 -1.37
CA ILE A 24 -11.12 9.23 -1.47
C ILE A 24 -11.68 10.61 -1.13
N GLU A 25 -12.91 10.93 -1.54
CA GLU A 25 -13.57 12.19 -1.21
C GLU A 25 -13.77 12.33 0.30
N ALA A 26 -14.29 11.28 0.95
CA ALA A 26 -14.44 11.23 2.40
C ALA A 26 -13.10 11.35 3.13
N THR A 27 -12.07 10.67 2.65
CA THR A 27 -10.71 10.72 3.21
C THR A 27 -10.10 12.12 3.06
N PHE A 28 -10.23 12.76 1.91
CA PHE A 28 -9.75 14.13 1.73
C PHE A 28 -10.41 15.11 2.70
N LYS A 29 -11.71 14.96 2.91
CA LYS A 29 -12.44 15.76 3.91
C LYS A 29 -12.00 15.47 5.33
N GLU A 30 -11.87 14.18 5.70
CA GLU A 30 -11.49 13.76 7.06
C GLU A 30 -10.08 14.25 7.45
N PHE A 31 -9.14 14.20 6.51
CA PHE A 31 -7.73 14.53 6.76
C PHE A 31 -7.29 15.92 6.26
N GLY A 32 -8.23 16.74 5.80
CA GLY A 32 -7.95 18.11 5.37
C GLY A 32 -7.07 18.23 4.12
N ILE A 33 -7.14 17.25 3.20
CA ILE A 33 -6.40 17.26 1.93
C ILE A 33 -7.19 18.07 0.91
N THR A 34 -7.04 19.40 0.95
CA THR A 34 -7.95 20.31 0.24
C THR A 34 -7.36 20.97 -1.00
N SER A 35 -6.04 21.21 -1.05
CA SER A 35 -5.42 21.87 -2.20
C SER A 35 -5.30 20.92 -3.40
N ALA A 36 -5.41 21.48 -4.62
CA ALA A 36 -5.28 20.68 -5.85
C ALA A 36 -3.91 19.98 -5.93
N VAL A 37 -2.83 20.64 -5.52
CA VAL A 37 -1.49 20.03 -5.54
C VAL A 37 -1.37 18.89 -4.55
N ASP A 38 -1.99 18.99 -3.38
CA ASP A 38 -1.97 17.95 -2.35
C ASP A 38 -2.76 16.71 -2.81
N GLN A 39 -3.96 16.93 -3.37
CA GLN A 39 -4.77 15.87 -3.97
C GLN A 39 -4.05 15.18 -5.15
N THR A 40 -3.43 15.97 -6.02
CA THR A 40 -2.61 15.48 -7.13
C THR A 40 -1.51 14.54 -6.64
N MET A 41 -0.73 14.99 -5.65
CA MET A 41 0.38 14.24 -5.11
C MET A 41 -0.10 12.95 -4.40
N PHE A 42 -1.17 13.04 -3.61
CA PHE A 42 -1.78 11.88 -2.96
C PHE A 42 -2.20 10.81 -3.97
N ILE A 43 -2.93 11.21 -5.02
CA ILE A 43 -3.39 10.28 -6.07
C ILE A 43 -2.20 9.63 -6.79
N ALA A 44 -1.17 10.40 -7.12
CA ALA A 44 0.00 9.89 -7.80
C ALA A 44 0.77 8.86 -6.96
N GLN A 45 1.03 9.17 -5.70
CA GLN A 45 1.80 8.33 -4.80
C GLN A 45 1.04 7.03 -4.46
N PHE A 46 -0.19 7.15 -4.02
CA PHE A 46 -0.99 5.97 -3.65
C PHE A 46 -1.50 5.19 -4.85
N GLY A 47 -1.64 5.80 -6.01
CA GLY A 47 -1.84 5.10 -7.28
C GLY A 47 -0.66 4.19 -7.61
N HIS A 48 0.58 4.62 -7.32
CA HIS A 48 1.77 3.76 -7.45
C HIS A 48 1.75 2.62 -6.43
N GLU A 49 1.57 2.93 -5.13
CA GLU A 49 1.60 1.94 -4.04
C GLU A 49 0.57 0.81 -4.19
N SER A 50 -0.56 1.10 -4.81
CA SER A 50 -1.67 0.16 -4.96
C SER A 50 -1.85 -0.40 -6.39
N ALA A 51 -0.84 -0.27 -7.25
CA ALA A 51 -0.93 -0.66 -8.66
C ALA A 51 -2.18 -0.08 -9.36
N GLY A 52 -2.40 1.24 -9.23
CA GLY A 52 -3.56 1.92 -9.78
C GLY A 52 -4.86 1.59 -9.03
N PHE A 53 -4.82 1.55 -7.71
CA PHE A 53 -5.97 1.26 -6.84
C PHE A 53 -6.58 -0.14 -7.03
N THR A 54 -5.78 -1.10 -7.52
CA THR A 54 -6.24 -2.48 -7.74
C THR A 54 -5.83 -3.42 -6.61
N GLN A 55 -4.79 -3.09 -5.83
CA GLN A 55 -4.23 -3.96 -4.81
C GLN A 55 -4.30 -3.29 -3.43
N VAL A 56 -4.93 -3.98 -2.50
CA VAL A 56 -5.05 -3.56 -1.09
C VAL A 56 -4.46 -4.58 -0.11
N VAL A 57 -3.91 -5.70 -0.62
CA VAL A 57 -3.30 -6.76 0.18
C VAL A 57 -2.01 -7.20 -0.48
N GLU A 58 -0.96 -7.32 0.32
CA GLU A 58 0.32 -7.86 -0.12
C GLU A 58 0.18 -9.32 -0.55
N SER A 59 0.75 -9.62 -1.71
CA SER A 59 0.81 -10.97 -2.25
C SER A 59 2.20 -11.56 -2.10
N PHE A 60 2.28 -12.79 -1.60
CA PHE A 60 3.52 -13.57 -1.54
C PHE A 60 3.60 -14.62 -2.67
N ASN A 61 2.96 -14.33 -3.80
CA ASN A 61 2.99 -15.18 -4.99
C ASN A 61 4.28 -14.98 -5.79
N TYR A 62 5.41 -15.33 -5.20
CA TYR A 62 6.72 -15.18 -5.81
C TYR A 62 7.20 -16.47 -6.48
N SER A 63 7.87 -16.35 -7.63
CA SER A 63 8.71 -17.43 -8.14
C SER A 63 9.91 -17.67 -7.20
N VAL A 64 10.59 -18.81 -7.32
CA VAL A 64 11.83 -19.11 -6.58
C VAL A 64 12.86 -18.00 -6.78
N ALA A 65 13.11 -17.59 -8.02
CA ALA A 65 14.03 -16.49 -8.32
C ALA A 65 13.56 -15.15 -7.74
N GLY A 66 12.25 -14.87 -7.78
CA GLY A 66 11.65 -13.67 -7.19
C GLY A 66 11.84 -13.61 -5.67
N LEU A 67 11.68 -14.74 -4.96
CA LEU A 67 11.97 -14.81 -3.52
C LEU A 67 13.44 -14.54 -3.22
N GLN A 68 14.35 -15.14 -3.99
CA GLN A 68 15.79 -14.93 -3.83
C GLN A 68 16.19 -13.47 -4.05
N SER A 69 15.64 -12.84 -5.09
CA SER A 69 15.89 -11.43 -5.41
C SER A 69 15.34 -10.49 -4.35
N THR A 70 14.11 -10.72 -3.89
CA THR A 70 13.41 -9.80 -2.97
C THR A 70 13.80 -10.04 -1.52
N PHE A 71 13.90 -11.30 -1.10
CA PHE A 71 14.05 -11.69 0.30
C PHE A 71 15.30 -12.56 0.58
N GLY A 72 16.26 -12.65 -0.33
CA GLY A 72 17.46 -13.47 -0.18
C GLY A 72 18.36 -13.10 1.00
N LYS A 73 18.17 -11.91 1.60
CA LYS A 73 18.80 -11.53 2.88
C LYS A 73 18.11 -12.15 4.11
N ARG A 74 16.95 -12.79 3.94
CA ARG A 74 16.11 -13.33 5.03
C ARG A 74 15.72 -14.79 4.84
N LEU A 75 15.65 -15.22 3.59
CA LEU A 75 15.35 -16.60 3.22
C LEU A 75 16.59 -17.26 2.66
N SER A 76 16.90 -18.47 3.10
CA SER A 76 17.94 -19.28 2.49
C SER A 76 17.52 -19.71 1.07
N LYS A 77 18.51 -20.16 0.27
CA LYS A 77 18.23 -20.68 -1.07
C LYS A 77 17.26 -21.87 -1.03
N ASP A 78 17.41 -22.75 -0.02
CA ASP A 78 16.54 -23.92 0.16
C ASP A 78 15.12 -23.51 0.55
N GLN A 79 14.97 -22.50 1.42
CA GLN A 79 13.66 -21.94 1.75
C GLN A 79 12.99 -21.32 0.52
N CYS A 80 13.75 -20.58 -0.30
CA CYS A 80 13.21 -20.02 -1.54
C CYS A 80 12.78 -21.12 -2.51
N ALA A 81 13.59 -22.19 -2.67
CA ALA A 81 13.27 -23.33 -3.54
C ALA A 81 12.00 -24.05 -3.06
N MET A 82 11.85 -24.25 -1.75
CA MET A 82 10.70 -24.97 -1.18
C MET A 82 9.41 -24.14 -1.18
N LEU A 83 9.50 -22.84 -0.92
CA LEU A 83 8.34 -21.97 -0.69
C LEU A 83 7.88 -21.23 -1.95
N GLY A 84 8.77 -20.95 -2.89
CA GLY A 84 8.46 -20.29 -4.14
C GLY A 84 7.54 -21.10 -5.04
N ARG A 85 6.96 -20.44 -6.03
CA ARG A 85 6.07 -21.05 -7.01
C ARG A 85 6.82 -22.13 -7.80
N GLN A 86 6.27 -23.34 -7.76
CA GLN A 86 6.82 -24.51 -8.42
C GLN A 86 6.41 -24.56 -9.90
N ARG A 87 7.10 -25.43 -10.67
CA ARG A 87 6.76 -25.67 -12.06
C ARG A 87 5.32 -26.18 -12.18
N GLY A 88 4.53 -25.55 -13.05
CA GLY A 88 3.11 -25.89 -13.27
C GLY A 88 2.14 -25.19 -12.34
N GLU A 89 2.61 -24.46 -11.34
CA GLU A 89 1.72 -23.64 -10.49
C GLU A 89 1.51 -22.25 -11.09
N SER A 90 0.27 -21.77 -11.12
CA SER A 90 -0.08 -20.38 -11.45
C SER A 90 0.06 -19.45 -10.26
N VAL A 91 -0.15 -19.97 -9.04
CA VAL A 91 -0.10 -19.24 -7.78
C VAL A 91 0.52 -20.11 -6.68
N VAL A 92 1.29 -19.49 -5.80
CA VAL A 92 1.80 -20.14 -4.58
C VAL A 92 0.62 -20.42 -3.65
N PRO A 93 0.39 -21.66 -3.17
CA PRO A 93 -0.65 -21.97 -2.20
C PRO A 93 -0.57 -21.10 -0.94
N VAL A 94 -1.74 -20.77 -0.35
CA VAL A 94 -1.86 -19.82 0.77
C VAL A 94 -1.00 -20.21 1.97
N ASN A 95 -0.91 -21.50 2.29
CA ASN A 95 -0.04 -21.98 3.39
C ASN A 95 1.43 -21.67 3.16
N ARG A 96 1.93 -21.76 1.93
CA ARG A 96 3.31 -21.36 1.58
C ARG A 96 3.48 -19.85 1.55
N GLN A 97 2.49 -19.09 1.07
CA GLN A 97 2.50 -17.62 1.18
C GLN A 97 2.58 -17.18 2.64
N ALA A 98 1.80 -17.82 3.53
CA ALA A 98 1.85 -17.56 4.97
C ALA A 98 3.22 -17.90 5.58
N ALA A 99 3.82 -19.01 5.18
CA ALA A 99 5.16 -19.37 5.62
C ALA A 99 6.22 -18.33 5.18
N ILE A 100 6.15 -17.85 3.93
CA ILE A 100 7.02 -16.78 3.45
C ILE A 100 6.86 -15.52 4.29
N ALA A 101 5.63 -15.04 4.48
CA ALA A 101 5.35 -13.84 5.27
C ALA A 101 5.85 -13.96 6.71
N ASN A 102 5.62 -15.11 7.34
CA ASN A 102 6.07 -15.36 8.71
C ASN A 102 7.60 -15.36 8.83
N LEU A 103 8.33 -15.92 7.88
CA LEU A 103 9.79 -15.88 7.86
C LEU A 103 10.34 -14.48 7.60
N VAL A 104 9.75 -13.76 6.64
CA VAL A 104 10.20 -12.42 6.23
C VAL A 104 9.98 -11.38 7.33
N TYR A 105 8.84 -11.46 8.04
CA TYR A 105 8.42 -10.45 9.01
C TYR A 105 8.58 -10.85 10.48
N SER A 106 9.08 -12.05 10.77
CA SER A 106 9.36 -12.48 12.13
C SER A 106 10.35 -11.56 12.84
N GLY A 107 10.08 -11.24 14.09
CA GLY A 107 10.95 -10.41 14.95
C GLY A 107 11.06 -8.95 14.51
N ARG A 108 10.16 -8.45 13.63
CA ARG A 108 10.20 -7.09 13.08
C ARG A 108 8.88 -6.37 13.31
N MET A 109 8.95 -5.03 13.41
CA MET A 109 7.77 -4.16 13.45
C MET A 109 6.72 -4.62 14.48
N GLY A 110 7.21 -5.10 15.65
CA GLY A 110 6.37 -5.62 16.72
C GLY A 110 5.88 -7.07 16.55
N ASN A 111 6.13 -7.73 15.44
CA ASN A 111 5.78 -9.14 15.23
C ASN A 111 6.67 -10.03 16.09
N LYS A 112 6.12 -10.66 17.11
CA LYS A 112 6.86 -11.52 18.06
C LYS A 112 6.28 -12.93 18.14
N ALA A 113 4.97 -13.09 17.95
CA ALA A 113 4.31 -14.38 18.01
C ALA A 113 4.38 -15.12 16.67
N ALA A 114 4.31 -16.44 16.74
CA ALA A 114 4.18 -17.27 15.55
C ALA A 114 2.90 -16.89 14.77
N GLY A 115 3.04 -16.69 13.48
CA GLY A 115 1.92 -16.28 12.62
C GLY A 115 1.75 -14.77 12.45
N ASP A 116 2.40 -13.93 13.27
CA ASP A 116 2.26 -12.47 13.19
C ASP A 116 2.66 -11.92 11.81
N GLY A 117 3.66 -12.51 11.16
CA GLY A 117 4.11 -12.07 9.84
C GLY A 117 3.00 -12.15 8.79
N TRP A 118 2.24 -13.22 8.78
CA TRP A 118 1.09 -13.39 7.89
C TRP A 118 -0.12 -12.58 8.37
N LYS A 119 -0.39 -12.59 9.68
CA LYS A 119 -1.51 -11.86 10.27
C LYS A 119 -1.42 -10.37 9.99
N TYR A 120 -0.23 -9.77 10.13
CA TYR A 120 0.01 -8.34 9.96
C TYR A 120 0.83 -8.03 8.70
N ARG A 121 0.60 -8.80 7.60
CA ARG A 121 1.15 -8.51 6.28
C ARG A 121 0.61 -7.19 5.74
N GLY A 122 1.21 -6.67 4.69
CA GLY A 122 0.80 -5.40 4.08
C GLY A 122 -0.68 -5.37 3.68
N ARG A 123 -1.43 -4.38 4.19
CA ARG A 123 -2.83 -4.13 3.86
C ARG A 123 -3.16 -2.65 3.74
N GLY A 124 -4.27 -2.37 3.05
CA GLY A 124 -4.71 -1.02 2.72
C GLY A 124 -3.89 -0.41 1.59
N ILE A 125 -4.30 0.75 1.13
CA ILE A 125 -3.61 1.49 0.05
C ILE A 125 -2.13 1.80 0.41
N PRO A 126 -1.79 2.19 1.66
CA PRO A 126 -0.40 2.51 2.04
C PRO A 126 0.42 1.27 2.46
N GLN A 127 -0.13 0.06 2.32
CA GLN A 127 0.54 -1.19 2.69
C GLN A 127 1.01 -1.20 4.16
N ILE A 128 0.09 -0.94 5.10
CA ILE A 128 0.35 -1.03 6.54
C ILE A 128 0.84 -2.44 6.89
N THR A 129 2.07 -2.56 7.40
CA THR A 129 2.74 -3.84 7.66
C THR A 129 3.31 -3.88 9.07
N GLY A 130 3.11 -4.99 9.77
CA GLY A 130 3.64 -5.26 11.11
C GLY A 130 2.75 -4.76 12.25
N LEU A 131 2.76 -5.48 13.37
CA LEU A 131 1.87 -5.28 14.51
C LEU A 131 1.91 -3.85 15.06
N ASP A 132 3.09 -3.24 15.15
CA ASP A 132 3.19 -1.87 15.70
C ASP A 132 2.51 -0.84 14.80
N ASN A 133 2.63 -0.97 13.47
CA ASN A 133 1.95 -0.11 12.52
C ASN A 133 0.42 -0.35 12.53
N TYR A 134 -0.01 -1.60 12.70
CA TYR A 134 -1.43 -1.93 12.88
C TYR A 134 -1.99 -1.29 14.15
N ARG A 135 -1.26 -1.32 15.27
CA ARG A 135 -1.65 -0.63 16.52
C ARG A 135 -1.76 0.88 16.33
N ALA A 136 -0.77 1.49 15.69
CA ALA A 136 -0.78 2.93 15.43
C ALA A 136 -1.97 3.33 14.53
N CYS A 137 -2.22 2.57 13.47
CA CYS A 137 -3.35 2.77 12.57
C CYS A 137 -4.70 2.56 13.31
N SER A 138 -4.80 1.52 14.15
CA SER A 138 -5.99 1.26 14.98
C SER A 138 -6.32 2.43 15.91
N ALA A 139 -5.33 2.94 16.61
CA ALA A 139 -5.50 4.08 17.52
C ALA A 139 -5.95 5.34 16.77
N ALA A 140 -5.35 5.61 15.61
CA ALA A 140 -5.64 6.79 14.80
C ALA A 140 -7.03 6.74 14.17
N LEU A 141 -7.43 5.60 13.59
CA LEU A 141 -8.69 5.45 12.87
C LEU A 141 -9.84 4.96 13.74
N LYS A 142 -9.58 4.70 15.04
CA LYS A 142 -10.55 4.19 16.03
C LYS A 142 -11.27 2.92 15.57
N ALA A 143 -10.49 1.98 15.01
CA ALA A 143 -10.96 0.68 14.57
C ALA A 143 -9.93 -0.40 14.94
N ASP A 144 -10.36 -1.58 15.36
CA ASP A 144 -9.45 -2.61 15.86
C ASP A 144 -8.88 -3.48 14.73
N PHE A 145 -7.87 -2.96 14.06
CA PHE A 145 -7.12 -3.69 13.02
C PHE A 145 -6.16 -4.75 13.61
N VAL A 146 -5.90 -4.70 14.90
CA VAL A 146 -5.07 -5.73 15.56
C VAL A 146 -5.86 -7.01 15.75
N LEU A 147 -7.12 -6.88 16.14
CA LEU A 147 -8.03 -8.03 16.30
C LEU A 147 -8.51 -8.51 14.93
N VAL A 148 -8.92 -7.60 14.05
CA VAL A 148 -9.51 -7.88 12.73
C VAL A 148 -8.71 -7.17 11.63
N PRO A 149 -7.51 -7.71 11.26
CA PRO A 149 -6.63 -7.09 10.25
C PRO A 149 -7.30 -6.88 8.89
N GLU A 150 -8.25 -7.75 8.54
CA GLU A 150 -8.99 -7.75 7.28
C GLU A 150 -9.87 -6.51 7.10
N LEU A 151 -10.14 -5.75 8.15
CA LEU A 151 -10.81 -4.45 8.03
C LEU A 151 -10.03 -3.49 7.11
N LEU A 152 -8.69 -3.55 7.11
CA LEU A 152 -7.86 -2.74 6.21
C LEU A 152 -7.98 -3.15 4.72
N GLU A 153 -8.65 -4.25 4.41
CA GLU A 153 -8.95 -4.69 3.04
C GLU A 153 -10.26 -4.07 2.52
N ARG A 154 -11.10 -3.51 3.42
CA ARG A 154 -12.32 -2.79 3.04
C ARG A 154 -11.96 -1.42 2.49
N ASP A 155 -12.60 -1.03 1.40
CA ASP A 155 -12.31 0.19 0.66
C ASP A 155 -12.26 1.44 1.54
N GLU A 156 -13.22 1.58 2.46
CA GLU A 156 -13.26 2.69 3.43
C GLU A 156 -11.97 2.76 4.25
N TYR A 157 -11.61 1.67 4.93
CA TYR A 157 -10.45 1.66 5.82
C TYR A 157 -9.13 1.65 5.05
N ALA A 158 -9.10 1.01 3.88
CA ALA A 158 -7.94 1.02 3.01
C ALA A 158 -7.56 2.45 2.59
N MET A 159 -8.56 3.27 2.23
CA MET A 159 -8.35 4.66 1.83
C MET A 159 -8.10 5.57 3.03
N ARG A 160 -8.83 5.40 4.14
CA ARG A 160 -8.60 6.15 5.39
C ARG A 160 -7.19 5.92 5.95
N ALA A 161 -6.66 4.70 5.82
CA ALA A 161 -5.27 4.41 6.20
C ALA A 161 -4.27 5.21 5.37
N ALA A 162 -4.54 5.45 4.08
CA ALA A 162 -3.72 6.33 3.25
C ALA A 162 -3.81 7.80 3.71
N GLY A 163 -5.00 8.29 4.04
CA GLY A 163 -5.19 9.63 4.59
C GLY A 163 -4.47 9.82 5.92
N TRP A 164 -4.59 8.85 6.82
CA TRP A 164 -3.85 8.85 8.07
C TRP A 164 -2.33 8.87 7.86
N PHE A 165 -1.81 7.97 7.00
CA PHE A 165 -0.38 7.94 6.69
C PHE A 165 0.10 9.28 6.15
N TRP A 166 -0.66 9.87 5.23
CA TRP A 166 -0.38 11.18 4.62
C TRP A 166 -0.24 12.28 5.66
N SER A 167 -1.22 12.39 6.55
CA SER A 167 -1.24 13.40 7.61
C SER A 167 -0.17 13.17 8.67
N ALA A 168 -0.03 11.92 9.15
CA ALA A 168 0.94 11.57 10.19
C ALA A 168 2.38 11.83 9.76
N ASN A 169 2.67 11.64 8.47
CA ASN A 169 3.99 11.88 7.88
C ASN A 169 4.13 13.27 7.24
N LYS A 170 3.11 14.13 7.39
CA LYS A 170 3.09 15.51 6.86
C LYS A 170 3.45 15.60 5.38
N CYS A 171 2.99 14.63 4.57
CA CYS A 171 3.35 14.56 3.16
C CYS A 171 2.97 15.82 2.37
N GLY A 172 1.85 16.46 2.69
CA GLY A 172 1.38 17.68 2.03
C GLY A 172 2.31 18.90 2.15
N GLN A 173 3.21 18.93 3.15
CA GLN A 173 4.16 20.03 3.30
C GLN A 173 5.15 20.16 2.14
N PHE A 174 5.34 19.12 1.35
CA PHE A 174 6.29 19.08 0.24
C PHE A 174 5.69 19.60 -1.09
N GLY A 175 4.38 19.88 -1.14
CA GLY A 175 3.73 20.41 -2.34
C GLY A 175 3.95 19.53 -3.57
N ALA A 176 4.56 20.09 -4.62
CA ALA A 176 4.83 19.39 -5.88
C ALA A 176 6.14 18.58 -5.91
N ASP A 177 6.89 18.49 -4.80
CA ASP A 177 8.16 17.75 -4.76
C ASP A 177 7.91 16.24 -4.66
N VAL A 178 7.75 15.58 -5.83
CA VAL A 178 7.55 14.13 -5.95
C VAL A 178 8.70 13.35 -5.29
N VAL A 179 9.94 13.86 -5.36
CA VAL A 179 11.11 13.17 -4.81
C VAL A 179 11.06 13.14 -3.29
N ALA A 180 10.77 14.29 -2.67
CA ALA A 180 10.65 14.39 -1.21
C ALA A 180 9.52 13.50 -0.68
N VAL A 181 8.33 13.56 -1.28
CA VAL A 181 7.20 12.72 -0.85
C VAL A 181 7.50 11.24 -1.06
N THR A 182 8.13 10.85 -2.18
CA THR A 182 8.53 9.46 -2.42
C THR A 182 9.46 8.94 -1.34
N LYS A 183 10.44 9.74 -0.91
CA LYS A 183 11.36 9.35 0.19
C LYS A 183 10.62 9.12 1.50
N VAL A 184 9.60 9.93 1.81
CA VAL A 184 8.78 9.76 3.02
C VAL A 184 7.99 8.46 2.97
N ILE A 185 7.36 8.15 1.82
CA ILE A 185 6.48 6.98 1.68
C ILE A 185 7.28 5.68 1.58
N ASN A 186 8.35 5.68 0.78
CA ASN A 186 9.07 4.46 0.40
C ASN A 186 10.43 4.29 1.11
N GLY A 187 10.93 5.31 1.79
CA GLY A 187 12.27 5.32 2.38
C GLY A 187 13.42 5.43 1.35
N GLY A 188 13.11 5.57 0.06
CA GLY A 188 14.05 5.63 -1.05
C GLY A 188 13.42 6.22 -2.30
N LEU A 189 13.89 5.82 -3.47
CA LEU A 189 13.43 6.33 -4.77
C LEU A 189 12.83 5.21 -5.66
N ASN A 190 12.36 4.12 -5.06
CA ASN A 190 11.75 3.04 -5.83
C ASN A 190 10.48 3.54 -6.55
N GLY A 191 10.40 3.27 -7.86
CA GLY A 191 9.26 3.68 -8.68
C GLY A 191 9.18 5.18 -8.97
N ILE A 192 10.26 5.96 -8.78
CA ILE A 192 10.25 7.43 -8.93
C ILE A 192 9.74 7.88 -10.30
N ASP A 193 10.08 7.18 -11.37
CA ASP A 193 9.67 7.57 -12.72
C ASP A 193 8.16 7.36 -12.93
N ASP A 194 7.59 6.24 -12.44
CA ASP A 194 6.14 6.02 -12.47
C ASP A 194 5.40 7.04 -11.60
N ARG A 195 5.91 7.37 -10.42
CA ARG A 195 5.31 8.39 -9.53
C ARG A 195 5.31 9.77 -10.17
N LYS A 196 6.39 10.16 -10.85
CA LYS A 196 6.45 11.40 -11.62
C LYS A 196 5.46 11.41 -12.78
N ALA A 197 5.38 10.31 -13.53
CA ALA A 197 4.42 10.18 -14.63
C ALA A 197 2.97 10.29 -14.13
N ARG A 198 2.63 9.61 -13.03
CA ARG A 198 1.31 9.71 -12.39
C ARG A 198 1.01 11.11 -11.88
N PHE A 199 2.01 11.79 -11.29
CA PHE A 199 1.85 13.17 -10.83
C PHE A 199 1.50 14.11 -11.99
N GLU A 200 2.17 14.00 -13.13
CA GLU A 200 1.89 14.81 -14.30
C GLU A 200 0.51 14.56 -14.91
N ILE A 201 0.06 13.28 -14.91
CA ILE A 201 -1.31 12.93 -15.33
C ILE A 201 -2.33 13.56 -14.38
N ALA A 202 -2.15 13.38 -13.08
CA ALA A 202 -3.07 13.90 -12.07
C ALA A 202 -3.10 15.44 -12.08
N ARG A 203 -1.94 16.09 -12.24
CA ARG A 203 -1.83 17.53 -12.32
C ARG A 203 -2.61 18.13 -13.49
N LYS A 204 -2.57 17.48 -14.66
CA LYS A 204 -3.34 17.92 -15.84
C LYS A 204 -4.85 17.74 -15.66
N ALA A 205 -5.27 16.71 -14.94
CA ALA A 205 -6.68 16.42 -14.70
C ALA A 205 -7.32 17.31 -13.61
N LEU A 206 -6.49 17.84 -12.68
CA LEU A 206 -6.95 18.66 -11.56
C LEU A 206 -6.56 20.16 -11.66
N ALA A 207 -6.02 20.55 -12.81
CA ALA A 207 -5.66 21.94 -13.12
C ALA A 207 -6.89 22.84 -13.29
#